data_3968b65c9299ad5fcb4dedb8ba3fe018
#
_entry.id   3968b65c9299ad5fcb4dedb8ba3fe018
#
_cell.length_a   1.000
_cell.length_b   1.000
_cell.length_c   1.000
_cell.angle_alpha   90.00
_cell.angle_beta   90.00
_cell.angle_gamma   90.00
#
_symmetry.space_group_name_H-M   'P 1'
#
loop_
_entity.id
_entity.type
_entity.pdbx_description
1 polymer ?
#
loop_
_entity_poly.entity_id
_entity_poly.type
_entity_poly.pdbx_seq_one_letter_code
_entity_poly.pdbx_strand_id
1 'polypeptide(L)'
;ELVEIHGRTLEEKLRYIQSSKWEFSTNLEAVFDLILRTAVNAGTPQEEMPSTLFIISDMEFNGAVDNPDKTIYDNAKAAFEAKGYQLPAVVFHNVNSWQMQTPVRFHTKGTALASGAGTNSFNYKFDGNITPMDHMLRVLTSPRYAAVHA
;
A
#
# COMPACT_ATOMS: atom_id res chain seq x y z
N GLU A 1 10.64 3.61 -12.03
CA GLU A 1 10.51 2.57 -13.05
C GLU A 1 9.93 1.32 -12.41
N LEU A 2 8.90 0.69 -13.04
CA LEU A 2 8.42 -0.62 -12.61
C LEU A 2 9.41 -1.69 -13.10
N VAL A 3 9.83 -2.54 -12.17
CA VAL A 3 10.74 -3.65 -12.48
C VAL A 3 10.01 -4.96 -12.19
N GLU A 4 9.89 -5.82 -13.19
CA GLU A 4 9.37 -7.16 -13.00
C GLU A 4 10.41 -8.01 -12.28
N ILE A 5 10.03 -8.68 -11.20
CA ILE A 5 10.91 -9.54 -10.43
C ILE A 5 10.97 -10.91 -11.09
N HIS A 6 12.11 -11.26 -11.63
CA HIS A 6 12.36 -12.54 -12.28
C HIS A 6 12.94 -13.58 -11.32
N GLY A 7 12.59 -14.85 -11.54
CA GLY A 7 13.07 -16.01 -10.79
C GLY A 7 12.00 -17.09 -10.62
N ARG A 8 12.41 -18.35 -10.63
CA ARG A 8 11.55 -19.52 -10.41
C ARG A 8 11.41 -19.84 -8.92
N THR A 9 12.48 -19.61 -8.16
CA THR A 9 12.54 -19.87 -6.72
C THR A 9 12.53 -18.56 -5.94
N LEU A 10 12.19 -18.61 -4.65
CA LEU A 10 12.28 -17.46 -3.76
C LEU A 10 13.71 -16.91 -3.70
N GLU A 11 14.70 -17.80 -3.66
CA GLU A 11 16.11 -17.40 -3.61
C GLU A 11 16.53 -16.61 -4.86
N GLU A 12 16.12 -17.06 -6.06
CA GLU A 12 16.40 -16.36 -7.31
C GLU A 12 15.74 -14.97 -7.33
N LYS A 13 14.48 -14.86 -6.86
CA LYS A 13 13.78 -13.58 -6.74
C LYS A 13 14.47 -12.63 -5.78
N LEU A 14 14.91 -13.13 -4.62
CA LEU A 14 15.65 -12.33 -3.65
C LEU A 14 16.99 -11.85 -4.21
N ARG A 15 17.74 -12.70 -4.89
CA ARG A 15 18.99 -12.31 -5.57
C ARG A 15 18.74 -11.24 -6.64
N TYR A 16 17.66 -11.38 -7.41
CA TYR A 16 17.28 -10.39 -8.40
C TYR A 16 17.01 -9.03 -7.76
N ILE A 17 16.18 -9.00 -6.69
CA ILE A 17 15.89 -7.79 -5.93
C ILE A 17 17.19 -7.17 -5.38
N GLN A 18 18.09 -7.95 -4.79
CA GLN A 18 19.36 -7.46 -4.24
C GLN A 18 20.29 -6.87 -5.30
N SER A 19 20.24 -7.38 -6.54
CA SER A 19 21.04 -6.88 -7.65
C SER A 19 20.42 -5.66 -8.36
N SER A 20 19.17 -5.30 -8.04
CA SER A 20 18.49 -4.15 -8.63
C SER A 20 19.08 -2.84 -8.13
N LYS A 21 18.93 -1.79 -8.93
CA LYS A 21 19.35 -0.44 -8.50
C LYS A 21 18.40 0.07 -7.43
N TRP A 22 18.92 0.27 -6.24
CA TRP A 22 18.19 0.88 -5.14
C TRP A 22 18.50 2.38 -5.10
N GLU A 23 17.47 3.21 -5.21
CA GLU A 23 17.58 4.64 -4.95
C GLU A 23 17.16 4.89 -3.50
N PHE A 24 17.87 5.79 -2.81
CA PHE A 24 17.60 6.14 -1.42
C PHE A 24 16.39 7.06 -1.24
N SER A 25 15.54 7.17 -2.27
CA SER A 25 14.37 8.03 -2.25
C SER A 25 13.13 7.28 -2.70
N THR A 26 12.04 7.37 -1.92
CA THR A 26 10.76 6.75 -2.26
C THR A 26 9.81 7.82 -2.79
N ASN A 27 9.64 7.84 -4.12
CA ASN A 27 8.69 8.73 -4.78
C ASN A 27 7.33 8.03 -4.95
N LEU A 28 6.46 8.19 -3.98
CA LEU A 28 5.14 7.57 -3.96
C LEU A 28 4.18 8.18 -5.01
N GLU A 29 4.30 9.48 -5.32
CA GLU A 29 3.51 10.12 -6.37
C GLU A 29 3.77 9.50 -7.73
N ALA A 30 5.03 9.21 -8.04
CA ALA A 30 5.40 8.55 -9.29
C ALA A 30 4.79 7.15 -9.43
N VAL A 31 4.56 6.44 -8.33
CA VAL A 31 3.89 5.13 -8.35
C VAL A 31 2.42 5.27 -8.73
N PHE A 32 1.69 6.20 -8.12
CA PHE A 32 0.30 6.47 -8.46
C PHE A 32 0.13 6.97 -9.89
N ASP A 33 0.99 7.91 -10.32
CA ASP A 33 0.99 8.42 -11.68
C ASP A 33 1.26 7.33 -12.73
N LEU A 34 2.18 6.41 -12.43
CA LEU A 34 2.48 5.30 -13.32
C LEU A 34 1.28 4.35 -13.48
N ILE A 35 0.61 3.99 -12.39
CA ILE A 35 -0.59 3.14 -12.42
C ILE A 35 -1.69 3.82 -13.25
N LEU A 36 -1.98 5.09 -12.95
CA LEU A 36 -3.02 5.85 -13.64
C LEU A 36 -2.72 6.00 -15.14
N ARG A 37 -1.51 6.40 -15.48
CA ARG A 37 -1.06 6.56 -16.87
C ARG A 37 -1.15 5.26 -17.65
N THR A 38 -0.75 4.14 -17.04
CA THR A 38 -0.84 2.83 -17.66
C THR A 38 -2.28 2.45 -17.94
N ALA A 39 -3.17 2.65 -16.99
CA ALA A 39 -4.60 2.37 -17.13
C ALA A 39 -5.24 3.23 -18.22
N VAL A 40 -4.98 4.54 -18.23
CA VAL A 40 -5.50 5.46 -19.24
C VAL A 40 -5.01 5.10 -20.64
N ASN A 41 -3.72 4.80 -20.80
CA ASN A 41 -3.13 4.46 -22.10
C ASN A 41 -3.66 3.13 -22.65
N ALA A 42 -3.93 2.16 -21.78
CA ALA A 42 -4.47 0.86 -22.17
C ALA A 42 -6.00 0.85 -22.30
N GLY A 43 -6.69 1.92 -21.85
CA GLY A 43 -8.16 1.95 -21.77
C GLY A 43 -8.71 0.90 -20.82
N THR A 44 -7.96 0.61 -19.74
CA THR A 44 -8.31 -0.44 -18.77
C THR A 44 -9.63 -0.11 -18.07
N PRO A 45 -10.65 -1.00 -18.07
CA PRO A 45 -11.86 -0.75 -17.33
C PRO A 45 -11.62 -0.78 -15.82
N GLN A 46 -12.49 -0.09 -15.05
CA GLN A 46 -12.32 0.04 -13.58
C GLN A 46 -12.26 -1.30 -12.86
N GLU A 47 -13.02 -2.29 -13.30
CA GLU A 47 -13.08 -3.65 -12.74
C GLU A 47 -11.79 -4.47 -12.92
N GLU A 48 -10.96 -4.09 -13.87
CA GLU A 48 -9.64 -4.69 -14.10
C GLU A 48 -8.51 -3.92 -13.40
N MET A 49 -8.83 -2.79 -12.78
CA MET A 49 -7.87 -2.04 -11.99
C MET A 49 -7.52 -2.79 -10.70
N PRO A 50 -6.30 -2.63 -10.18
CA PRO A 50 -5.95 -3.16 -8.86
C PRO A 50 -6.95 -2.66 -7.80
N SER A 51 -7.52 -3.56 -7.01
CA SER A 51 -8.41 -3.19 -5.91
C SER A 51 -7.65 -2.68 -4.69
N THR A 52 -6.41 -3.13 -4.53
CA THR A 52 -5.56 -2.81 -3.37
C THR A 52 -4.10 -2.66 -3.78
N LEU A 53 -3.46 -1.63 -3.28
CA LEU A 53 -2.03 -1.37 -3.39
C LEU A 53 -1.36 -1.54 -2.03
N PHE A 54 -0.41 -2.48 -1.93
CA PHE A 54 0.41 -2.64 -0.73
C PHE A 54 1.74 -1.90 -0.91
N ILE A 55 2.01 -0.97 0.00
CA ILE A 55 3.25 -0.21 0.05
C ILE A 55 4.04 -0.67 1.27
N ILE A 56 5.09 -1.44 1.03
CA ILE A 56 5.97 -1.98 2.07
C ILE A 56 7.21 -1.09 2.10
N SER A 57 7.37 -0.31 3.18
CA SER A 57 8.41 0.72 3.29
C SER A 57 8.75 0.98 4.75
N ASP A 58 9.85 1.67 4.98
CA ASP A 58 10.17 2.29 6.27
C ASP A 58 9.39 3.59 6.53
N MET A 59 8.48 3.96 5.63
CA MET A 59 7.64 5.16 5.66
C MET A 59 8.38 6.48 5.49
N GLU A 60 9.63 6.46 5.07
CA GLU A 60 10.39 7.66 4.73
C GLU A 60 10.11 8.04 3.27
N PHE A 61 9.03 8.79 3.04
CA PHE A 61 8.65 9.27 1.71
C PHE A 61 9.21 10.67 1.45
N ASN A 62 9.56 10.94 0.19
CA ASN A 62 9.96 12.27 -0.23
C ASN A 62 8.82 13.27 0.00
N GLY A 63 9.09 14.30 0.80
CA GLY A 63 8.11 15.30 1.20
C GLY A 63 7.78 16.38 0.16
N ALA A 64 8.09 16.16 -1.11
CA ALA A 64 7.78 17.12 -2.17
C ALA A 64 6.32 16.97 -2.60
N VAL A 65 5.43 17.67 -1.92
CA VAL A 65 4.05 17.83 -2.36
C VAL A 65 3.93 19.24 -2.91
N ASP A 66 3.46 19.41 -4.14
CA ASP A 66 3.23 20.71 -4.78
C ASP A 66 2.21 21.56 -3.99
N ASN A 67 1.43 20.92 -3.13
CA ASN A 67 0.48 21.57 -2.25
C ASN A 67 0.63 21.08 -0.81
N PRO A 68 1.25 21.86 0.10
CA PRO A 68 1.53 21.46 1.47
C PRO A 68 0.28 21.17 2.32
N ASP A 69 -0.90 21.61 1.88
CA ASP A 69 -2.17 21.37 2.59
C ASP A 69 -2.82 20.04 2.23
N LYS A 70 -2.30 19.31 1.24
CA LYS A 70 -2.81 18.01 0.80
C LYS A 70 -1.77 16.92 0.98
N THR A 71 -2.23 15.74 1.34
CA THR A 71 -1.36 14.56 1.38
C THR A 71 -1.11 14.04 -0.04
N ILE A 72 -0.03 13.25 -0.21
CA ILE A 72 0.25 12.53 -1.46
C ILE A 72 -0.96 11.68 -1.87
N TYR A 73 -1.63 11.08 -0.90
CA TYR A 73 -2.84 10.28 -1.13
C TYR A 73 -4.00 11.13 -1.67
N ASP A 74 -4.24 12.32 -1.12
CA ASP A 74 -5.32 13.21 -1.57
C ASP A 74 -5.08 13.69 -3.02
N ASN A 75 -3.83 13.98 -3.37
CA ASN A 75 -3.44 14.36 -4.73
C ASN A 75 -3.65 13.19 -5.71
N ALA A 76 -3.20 11.98 -5.34
CA ALA A 76 -3.40 10.78 -6.15
C ALA A 76 -4.90 10.52 -6.37
N LYS A 77 -5.71 10.60 -5.32
CA LYS A 77 -7.16 10.41 -5.40
C LYS A 77 -7.80 11.39 -6.39
N ALA A 78 -7.48 12.67 -6.27
CA ALA A 78 -7.99 13.69 -7.20
C ALA A 78 -7.56 13.43 -8.65
N ALA A 79 -6.33 12.97 -8.87
CA ALA A 79 -5.83 12.65 -10.21
C ALA A 79 -6.56 11.45 -10.84
N PHE A 80 -6.84 10.40 -10.07
CA PHE A 80 -7.62 9.24 -10.52
C PHE A 80 -9.06 9.64 -10.86
N GLU A 81 -9.74 10.36 -9.96
CA GLU A 81 -11.11 10.85 -10.16
C GLU A 81 -11.22 11.74 -11.40
N ALA A 82 -10.24 12.60 -11.66
CA ALA A 82 -10.21 13.45 -12.85
C ALA A 82 -10.12 12.66 -14.17
N LYS A 83 -9.67 11.42 -14.13
CA LYS A 83 -9.63 10.50 -15.28
C LYS A 83 -10.75 9.48 -15.29
N GLY A 84 -11.70 9.56 -14.36
CA GLY A 84 -12.83 8.64 -14.26
C GLY A 84 -12.51 7.32 -13.57
N TYR A 85 -11.36 7.21 -12.90
CA TYR A 85 -10.94 6.04 -12.14
C TYR A 85 -11.12 6.23 -10.63
N GLN A 86 -11.29 5.12 -9.94
CA GLN A 86 -11.19 5.09 -8.48
C GLN A 86 -9.78 4.69 -8.07
N LEU A 87 -9.21 5.41 -7.13
CA LEU A 87 -7.92 5.06 -6.55
C LEU A 87 -8.05 3.71 -5.82
N PRO A 88 -7.14 2.75 -6.02
CA PRO A 88 -7.07 1.53 -5.22
C PRO A 88 -7.03 1.83 -3.72
N ALA A 89 -7.56 0.92 -2.91
CA ALA A 89 -7.31 0.98 -1.48
C ALA A 89 -5.81 0.83 -1.21
N VAL A 90 -5.26 1.62 -0.28
CA VAL A 90 -3.82 1.64 -0.03
C VAL A 90 -3.51 1.13 1.36
N VAL A 91 -2.70 0.10 1.45
CA VAL A 91 -2.16 -0.42 2.71
C VAL A 91 -0.71 0.00 2.83
N PHE A 92 -0.41 0.86 3.77
CA PHE A 92 0.95 1.23 4.14
C PHE A 92 1.45 0.27 5.21
N HIS A 93 2.42 -0.56 4.85
CA HIS A 93 3.03 -1.52 5.75
C HIS A 93 4.44 -1.06 6.13
N ASN A 94 4.56 -0.63 7.39
CA ASN A 94 5.80 -0.17 7.96
C ASN A 94 6.64 -1.35 8.46
N VAL A 95 7.80 -1.56 7.89
CA VAL A 95 8.71 -2.66 8.27
C VAL A 95 9.80 -2.25 9.25
N ASN A 96 10.16 -0.97 9.32
CA ASN A 96 11.29 -0.51 10.14
C ASN A 96 11.24 1.00 10.40
N SER A 97 10.14 1.53 10.91
CA SER A 97 10.08 2.97 11.19
C SER A 97 10.81 3.34 12.46
N TRP A 98 11.78 4.22 12.30
CA TRP A 98 12.39 4.98 13.39
C TRP A 98 11.75 6.36 13.54
N GLN A 99 10.93 6.79 12.57
CA GLN A 99 10.27 8.09 12.55
C GLN A 99 8.74 7.93 12.56
N MET A 100 8.06 8.92 13.14
CA MET A 100 6.60 8.96 13.23
C MET A 100 5.91 9.63 12.02
N GLN A 101 6.51 9.54 10.84
CA GLN A 101 5.87 10.06 9.64
C GLN A 101 4.70 9.15 9.23
N THR A 102 3.54 9.75 9.04
CA THR A 102 2.37 9.05 8.50
C THR A 102 2.06 9.59 7.11
N PRO A 103 2.00 8.72 6.08
CA PRO A 103 1.76 9.15 4.69
C PRO A 103 0.33 9.64 4.45
N VAL A 104 -0.56 9.39 5.41
CA VAL A 104 -1.98 9.75 5.35
C VAL A 104 -2.45 10.26 6.70
N ARG A 105 -3.53 11.06 6.70
CA ARG A 105 -4.17 11.50 7.95
C ARG A 105 -4.90 10.34 8.61
N PHE A 106 -4.97 10.40 9.93
CA PHE A 106 -5.77 9.47 10.71
C PHE A 106 -7.23 9.45 10.21
N HIS A 107 -7.80 8.28 10.00
CA HIS A 107 -9.14 8.08 9.40
C HIS A 107 -9.31 8.43 7.90
N THR A 108 -8.26 8.51 7.11
CA THR A 108 -8.40 8.64 5.66
C THR A 108 -9.06 7.36 5.10
N LYS A 109 -10.29 7.51 4.54
CA LYS A 109 -11.01 6.38 3.95
C LYS A 109 -10.23 5.78 2.78
N GLY A 110 -10.23 4.46 2.68
CA GLY A 110 -9.51 3.74 1.63
C GLY A 110 -8.03 3.53 1.94
N THR A 111 -7.60 3.82 3.18
CA THR A 111 -6.23 3.55 3.61
C THR A 111 -6.18 2.73 4.89
N ALA A 112 -5.13 1.92 5.02
CA ALA A 112 -4.80 1.22 6.26
C ALA A 112 -3.31 1.40 6.56
N LEU A 113 -3.01 1.52 7.85
CA LEU A 113 -1.64 1.57 8.37
C LEU A 113 -1.37 0.27 9.12
N ALA A 114 -0.36 -0.46 8.70
CA ALA A 114 0.09 -1.68 9.35
C ALA A 114 1.56 -1.56 9.72
N SER A 115 1.98 -2.22 10.78
CA SER A 115 3.40 -2.25 11.17
C SER A 115 3.77 -3.61 11.71
N GLY A 116 5.04 -3.97 11.56
CA GLY A 116 5.63 -5.19 12.06
C GLY A 116 6.22 -6.08 10.97
N ALA A 117 7.18 -6.92 11.35
CA ALA A 117 7.88 -7.84 10.46
C ALA A 117 7.26 -9.25 10.42
N GLY A 118 6.12 -9.46 11.08
CA GLY A 118 5.48 -10.78 11.18
C GLY A 118 4.63 -11.13 9.96
N THR A 119 4.63 -12.41 9.57
CA THR A 119 3.80 -12.93 8.46
C THR A 119 2.31 -12.70 8.67
N ASN A 120 1.85 -12.61 9.91
CA ASN A 120 0.46 -12.30 10.24
C ASN A 120 0.03 -10.90 9.80
N SER A 121 0.97 -9.98 9.62
CA SER A 121 0.71 -8.62 9.14
C SER A 121 0.23 -8.58 7.68
N PHE A 122 0.47 -9.64 6.90
CA PHE A 122 0.04 -9.74 5.50
C PHE A 122 -1.30 -10.46 5.30
N ASN A 123 -1.89 -11.01 6.36
CA ASN A 123 -3.19 -11.70 6.29
C ASN A 123 -4.39 -10.72 6.25
N TYR A 124 -4.18 -9.48 5.81
CA TYR A 124 -5.26 -8.54 5.62
C TYR A 124 -6.04 -8.88 4.36
N LYS A 125 -7.25 -9.40 4.53
CA LYS A 125 -8.25 -9.32 3.46
C LYS A 125 -8.81 -7.90 3.46
N PHE A 126 -8.41 -7.13 2.48
CA PHE A 126 -8.83 -5.74 2.35
C PHE A 126 -10.16 -5.72 1.57
N ASP A 127 -11.25 -5.46 2.26
CA ASP A 127 -12.57 -5.28 1.67
C ASP A 127 -13.02 -3.79 1.63
N GLY A 128 -12.04 -2.89 1.69
CA GLY A 128 -12.24 -1.44 1.58
C GLY A 128 -12.65 -0.73 2.87
N ASN A 129 -12.98 -1.44 3.94
CA ASN A 129 -13.45 -0.87 5.20
C ASN A 129 -12.74 -1.45 6.44
N ILE A 130 -11.42 -1.58 6.40
CA ILE A 130 -10.71 -2.08 7.58
C ILE A 130 -10.64 -0.97 8.64
N THR A 131 -11.41 -1.13 9.68
CA THR A 131 -11.26 -0.36 10.91
C THR A 131 -10.34 -1.11 11.89
N PRO A 132 -9.71 -0.42 12.85
CA PRO A 132 -8.99 -1.09 13.95
C PRO A 132 -9.84 -2.14 14.68
N MET A 133 -11.15 -1.90 14.79
CA MET A 133 -12.12 -2.83 15.38
C MET A 133 -12.27 -4.11 14.56
N ASP A 134 -12.41 -3.99 13.24
CA ASP A 134 -12.53 -5.16 12.35
C ASP A 134 -11.28 -6.03 12.42
N HIS A 135 -10.10 -5.39 12.47
CA HIS A 135 -8.84 -6.11 12.64
C HIS A 135 -8.78 -6.85 13.97
N MET A 136 -9.12 -6.19 15.06
CA MET A 136 -9.19 -6.79 16.39
C MET A 136 -10.14 -7.98 16.41
N LEU A 137 -11.35 -7.82 15.90
CA LEU A 137 -12.35 -8.90 15.85
C LEU A 137 -11.86 -10.09 15.02
N ARG A 138 -11.25 -9.86 13.86
CA ARG A 138 -10.66 -10.96 13.04
C ARG A 138 -9.61 -11.75 13.79
N VAL A 139 -8.74 -11.08 14.55
CA VAL A 139 -7.75 -11.76 15.37
C VAL A 139 -8.43 -12.56 16.47
N LEU A 140 -9.33 -11.96 17.23
CA LEU A 140 -9.99 -12.59 18.38
C LEU A 140 -10.92 -13.74 17.99
N THR A 141 -11.58 -13.65 16.84
CA THR A 141 -12.48 -14.71 16.34
C THR A 141 -11.75 -15.77 15.48
N SER A 142 -10.44 -15.67 15.37
CA SER A 142 -9.67 -16.69 14.63
C SER A 142 -9.74 -18.05 15.32
N PRO A 143 -9.66 -19.17 14.56
CA PRO A 143 -9.69 -20.52 15.13
C PRO A 143 -8.63 -20.76 16.20
N ARG A 144 -7.53 -20.01 16.16
CA ARG A 144 -6.46 -20.06 17.16
C ARG A 144 -6.95 -19.74 18.58
N TYR A 145 -7.94 -18.87 18.68
CA TYR A 145 -8.49 -18.42 19.98
C TYR A 145 -9.85 -19.04 20.30
N ALA A 146 -10.32 -19.99 19.49
CA ALA A 146 -11.63 -20.65 19.71
C ALA A 146 -11.76 -21.37 21.06
N ALA A 147 -10.65 -21.75 21.68
CA ALA A 147 -10.63 -22.39 23.01
C ALA A 147 -10.65 -21.39 24.18
N VAL A 148 -10.56 -20.08 23.90
CA VAL A 148 -10.61 -19.04 24.93
C VAL A 148 -12.08 -18.68 25.15
N HIS A 149 -12.62 -19.07 26.29
CA HIS A 149 -13.97 -18.72 26.74
C HIS A 149 -13.88 -17.72 27.89
N ALA A 150 -14.70 -16.68 27.83
CA ALA A 150 -14.88 -15.73 28.93
C ALA A 150 -15.82 -16.31 30.00
#